data_5e3d2679408eed6f348ad5199fd25c7a
#
_entry.id   5e3d2679408eed6f348ad5199fd25c7a
#
_cell.length_a   1.000
_cell.length_b   1.000
_cell.length_c   1.000
_cell.angle_alpha   90.00
_cell.angle_beta   90.00
_cell.angle_gamma   90.00
#
_symmetry.space_group_name_H-M   'P 1'
#
loop_
_entity.id
_entity.type
_entity.pdbx_description
1 polymer ?
#
loop_
_entity_poly.entity_id
_entity_poly.type
_entity_poly.pdbx_seq_one_letter_code
_entity_poly.pdbx_strand_id
1 'polypeptide(L)'
;MRTAQRDAELTARAYGSGLWVHDTLADALTAAARDTPQREVLVDGPMRLDCATLHNRATGLAGAMLTRIPAASVVSFMLPNWHEAAIIYHAATAAGMVVNPILPSLRDHELAFILADADVRMIFVPGDVGGHDYAAMLQRVTAALPHPPVVVVVRGKPLTGQLAFDSLPTQPASAPALDPDAVRMILYTSGTTGRPKGVLHSHNSIHALIRQIGRHWLIDPGSAFLVPSPIAHIGGSIYAFECPVLLGTTAVLMDRWDSDGAVALLTAEHCTHMTGATPFLQAILAAAQRANTRLPDLRVFICGGASVSPQLIRTAADYFERAVITRVYGSTEVPVTTIGAPDDRDRAADTDGRPGIADVTIVDGEIRARGPQMLLGYLHPEDDTDAFDADGYFRTGDLGHWVDGHYLVVTGRAKDIVIRNGENISPKEVEDVLLGHPDIGEIAIVGVPDPRTGERACAVIVTDRPPGPDVGDLRDFLQATGVAKFKWPEQVVVWDALPKNDAGKVLKHRIRARLVDADE
;
A
#
# COMPACT_ATOMS: atom_id res chain seq x y z
N MET A 1 1.91 -0.08 25.28
CA MET A 1 1.15 -0.13 24.03
C MET A 1 -0.30 -0.50 24.33
N ARG A 2 -1.28 0.05 23.59
CA ARG A 2 -2.71 -0.17 23.81
C ARG A 2 -3.09 -1.65 23.67
N THR A 3 -3.95 -2.15 24.59
CA THR A 3 -4.65 -3.42 24.41
C THR A 3 -5.90 -3.13 23.56
N ALA A 4 -5.98 -3.70 22.36
CA ALA A 4 -7.13 -3.49 21.48
C ALA A 4 -8.38 -4.12 22.10
N GLN A 5 -9.50 -3.39 22.08
CA GLN A 5 -10.81 -3.95 22.45
C GLN A 5 -11.30 -4.79 21.27
N ARG A 6 -11.34 -6.11 21.45
CA ARG A 6 -11.71 -7.05 20.38
C ARG A 6 -13.16 -7.48 20.50
N ASP A 7 -13.80 -7.60 19.35
CA ASP A 7 -15.07 -8.29 19.22
C ASP A 7 -14.85 -9.80 19.48
N ALA A 8 -15.43 -10.30 20.57
CA ALA A 8 -15.27 -11.69 20.99
C ALA A 8 -15.86 -12.69 19.96
N GLU A 9 -16.94 -12.32 19.29
CA GLU A 9 -17.58 -13.14 18.26
C GLU A 9 -16.70 -13.22 16.99
N LEU A 10 -16.19 -12.08 16.52
CA LEU A 10 -15.25 -12.03 15.41
C LEU A 10 -14.00 -12.87 15.71
N THR A 11 -13.45 -12.74 16.93
CA THR A 11 -12.27 -13.48 17.37
C THR A 11 -12.53 -15.00 17.36
N ALA A 12 -13.63 -15.45 17.96
CA ALA A 12 -13.99 -16.87 17.99
C ALA A 12 -14.21 -17.44 16.56
N ARG A 13 -14.88 -16.68 15.69
CA ARG A 13 -15.10 -17.05 14.29
C ARG A 13 -13.78 -17.13 13.50
N ALA A 14 -12.87 -16.18 13.72
CA ALA A 14 -11.58 -16.14 13.02
C ALA A 14 -10.67 -17.32 13.40
N TYR A 15 -10.59 -17.68 14.69
CA TYR A 15 -9.89 -18.88 15.15
C TYR A 15 -10.58 -20.16 14.68
N GLY A 16 -11.90 -20.24 14.80
CA GLY A 16 -12.68 -21.41 14.37
C GLY A 16 -12.58 -21.71 12.87
N SER A 17 -12.41 -20.68 12.03
CA SER A 17 -12.23 -20.83 10.58
C SER A 17 -10.76 -21.03 10.17
N GLY A 18 -9.81 -20.97 11.10
CA GLY A 18 -8.38 -21.05 10.85
C GLY A 18 -7.80 -19.83 10.11
N LEU A 19 -8.52 -18.71 10.10
CA LEU A 19 -7.99 -17.42 9.59
C LEU A 19 -7.03 -16.81 10.61
N TRP A 20 -7.30 -16.97 11.89
CA TRP A 20 -6.38 -16.69 12.99
C TRP A 20 -5.77 -18.00 13.51
N VAL A 21 -4.51 -17.94 13.91
CA VAL A 21 -3.72 -19.08 14.39
C VAL A 21 -2.91 -18.68 15.63
N HIS A 22 -2.38 -19.68 16.33
CA HIS A 22 -1.54 -19.45 17.50
C HIS A 22 -0.06 -19.21 17.14
N ASP A 23 0.34 -19.61 15.93
CA ASP A 23 1.69 -19.38 15.42
C ASP A 23 1.87 -17.94 14.95
N THR A 24 3.01 -17.35 15.27
CA THR A 24 3.41 -16.03 14.80
C THR A 24 4.20 -16.10 13.49
N LEU A 25 4.49 -14.96 12.89
CA LEU A 25 5.38 -14.90 11.71
C LEU A 25 6.81 -15.40 12.05
N ALA A 26 7.27 -15.20 13.29
CA ALA A 26 8.57 -15.71 13.73
C ALA A 26 8.59 -17.24 13.83
N ASP A 27 7.50 -17.85 14.31
CA ASP A 27 7.33 -19.31 14.33
C ASP A 27 7.30 -19.87 12.91
N ALA A 28 6.56 -19.21 12.01
CA ALA A 28 6.49 -19.60 10.60
C ALA A 28 7.87 -19.52 9.90
N LEU A 29 8.66 -18.47 10.15
CA LEU A 29 10.03 -18.37 9.60
C LEU A 29 10.94 -19.46 10.17
N THR A 30 10.83 -19.76 11.46
CA THR A 30 11.59 -20.84 12.11
C THR A 30 11.23 -22.20 11.50
N ALA A 31 9.94 -22.47 11.28
CA ALA A 31 9.48 -23.67 10.60
C ALA A 31 9.99 -23.75 9.15
N ALA A 32 9.90 -22.65 8.38
CA ALA A 32 10.41 -22.59 7.02
C ALA A 32 11.92 -22.84 6.94
N ALA A 33 12.71 -22.28 7.87
CA ALA A 33 14.16 -22.51 7.94
C ALA A 33 14.53 -23.95 8.30
N ARG A 34 13.68 -24.65 9.06
CA ARG A 34 13.86 -26.08 9.39
C ARG A 34 13.44 -26.99 8.23
N ASP A 35 12.27 -26.72 7.64
CA ASP A 35 11.60 -27.65 6.72
C ASP A 35 12.04 -27.45 5.26
N THR A 36 12.35 -26.22 4.88
CA THR A 36 12.78 -25.82 3.52
C THR A 36 13.96 -24.82 3.58
N PRO A 37 15.10 -25.17 4.20
CA PRO A 37 16.20 -24.22 4.49
C PRO A 37 16.74 -23.51 3.26
N GLN A 38 16.83 -24.20 2.12
CA GLN A 38 17.40 -23.70 0.87
C GLN A 38 16.37 -23.03 -0.06
N ARG A 39 15.09 -22.97 0.35
CA ARG A 39 14.07 -22.31 -0.45
C ARG A 39 14.35 -20.81 -0.48
N GLU A 40 14.52 -20.28 -1.68
CA GLU A 40 14.70 -18.85 -1.90
C GLU A 40 13.43 -18.07 -1.52
N VAL A 41 13.60 -17.07 -0.68
CA VAL A 41 12.50 -16.22 -0.20
C VAL A 41 12.58 -14.79 -0.71
N LEU A 42 13.82 -14.35 -1.09
CA LEU A 42 14.01 -12.96 -1.50
C LEU A 42 15.19 -12.80 -2.44
N VAL A 43 14.98 -11.97 -3.46
CA VAL A 43 15.99 -11.53 -4.45
C VAL A 43 16.08 -10.01 -4.41
N ASP A 44 17.30 -9.47 -4.27
CA ASP A 44 17.63 -8.04 -4.31
C ASP A 44 18.89 -7.88 -5.20
N GLY A 45 18.70 -7.70 -6.50
CA GLY A 45 19.78 -7.72 -7.47
C GLY A 45 20.58 -9.02 -7.42
N PRO A 46 21.89 -8.97 -7.11
CA PRO A 46 22.73 -10.18 -6.98
C PRO A 46 22.54 -10.92 -5.65
N MET A 47 21.92 -10.29 -4.66
CA MET A 47 21.69 -10.87 -3.34
C MET A 47 20.48 -11.78 -3.37
N ARG A 48 20.66 -13.02 -2.90
CA ARG A 48 19.61 -14.01 -2.73
C ARG A 48 19.59 -14.50 -1.29
N LEU A 49 18.43 -14.50 -0.67
CA LEU A 49 18.23 -15.04 0.66
C LEU A 49 17.34 -16.27 0.58
N ASP A 50 17.79 -17.35 1.18
CA ASP A 50 16.98 -18.52 1.47
C ASP A 50 16.40 -18.46 2.90
N CYS A 51 15.50 -19.39 3.22
CA CYS A 51 14.85 -19.45 4.53
C CYS A 51 15.85 -19.52 5.68
N ALA A 52 16.90 -20.33 5.56
CA ALA A 52 17.91 -20.50 6.62
C ALA A 52 18.73 -19.22 6.82
N THR A 53 19.15 -18.59 5.73
CA THR A 53 19.93 -17.35 5.77
C THR A 53 19.11 -16.21 6.35
N LEU A 54 17.85 -16.03 5.90
CA LEU A 54 16.95 -15.01 6.46
C LEU A 54 16.71 -15.23 7.95
N HIS A 55 16.38 -16.45 8.37
CA HIS A 55 16.19 -16.82 9.77
C HIS A 55 17.41 -16.50 10.63
N ASN A 56 18.61 -16.96 10.19
CA ASN A 56 19.84 -16.76 10.96
C ASN A 56 20.22 -15.30 11.09
N ARG A 57 20.10 -14.52 10.01
CA ARG A 57 20.36 -13.06 10.03
C ARG A 57 19.34 -12.33 10.90
N ALA A 58 18.07 -12.68 10.79
CA ALA A 58 17.00 -12.06 11.58
C ALA A 58 17.15 -12.36 13.07
N THR A 59 17.41 -13.61 13.48
CA THR A 59 17.59 -13.99 14.88
C THR A 59 18.86 -13.38 15.48
N GLY A 60 19.94 -13.30 14.70
CA GLY A 60 21.17 -12.61 15.12
C GLY A 60 20.95 -11.12 15.36
N LEU A 61 20.24 -10.45 14.46
CA LEU A 61 19.89 -9.03 14.61
C LEU A 61 18.89 -8.81 15.75
N ALA A 62 17.92 -9.70 15.95
CA ALA A 62 16.99 -9.66 17.08
C ALA A 62 17.73 -9.61 18.43
N GLY A 63 18.78 -10.46 18.59
CA GLY A 63 19.66 -10.43 19.74
C GLY A 63 20.36 -9.08 19.92
N ALA A 64 20.90 -8.51 18.83
CA ALA A 64 21.53 -7.20 18.87
C ALA A 64 20.56 -6.07 19.25
N MET A 65 19.30 -6.13 18.82
CA MET A 65 18.25 -5.19 19.21
C MET A 65 17.94 -5.30 20.71
N LEU A 66 17.69 -6.53 21.20
CA LEU A 66 17.33 -6.78 22.62
C LEU A 66 18.42 -6.38 23.61
N THR A 67 19.70 -6.28 23.19
CA THR A 67 20.76 -5.73 24.04
C THR A 67 20.73 -4.20 24.18
N ARG A 68 19.95 -3.52 23.34
CA ARG A 68 19.92 -2.04 23.23
C ARG A 68 18.59 -1.42 23.63
N ILE A 69 17.50 -2.10 23.30
CA ILE A 69 16.14 -1.63 23.57
C ILE A 69 15.29 -2.79 24.10
N PRO A 70 14.31 -2.52 24.99
CA PRO A 70 13.43 -3.54 25.54
C PRO A 70 12.56 -4.21 24.46
N ALA A 71 12.10 -5.43 24.70
CA ALA A 71 10.99 -6.03 23.94
C ALA A 71 9.76 -5.11 23.98
N ALA A 72 8.83 -5.28 23.05
CA ALA A 72 7.65 -4.43 22.82
C ALA A 72 7.96 -2.95 22.46
N SER A 73 9.24 -2.57 22.27
CA SER A 73 9.61 -1.27 21.70
C SER A 73 9.19 -1.15 20.23
N VAL A 74 8.98 0.08 19.78
CA VAL A 74 8.78 0.35 18.35
C VAL A 74 10.13 0.47 17.64
N VAL A 75 10.27 -0.29 16.56
CA VAL A 75 11.43 -0.29 15.66
C VAL A 75 10.98 0.18 14.29
N SER A 76 11.56 1.26 13.81
CA SER A 76 11.29 1.79 12.47
C SER A 76 12.40 1.44 11.50
N PHE A 77 12.04 1.33 10.23
CA PHE A 77 12.99 1.40 9.12
C PHE A 77 12.46 2.32 8.02
N MET A 78 13.35 3.11 7.46
CA MET A 78 13.08 4.06 6.38
C MET A 78 14.01 3.71 5.22
N LEU A 79 13.78 2.56 4.61
CA LEU A 79 14.65 1.97 3.60
C LEU A 79 13.92 1.82 2.26
N PRO A 80 14.63 1.91 1.12
CA PRO A 80 14.13 1.39 -0.15
C PRO A 80 13.82 -0.11 -0.06
N ASN A 81 13.30 -0.68 -1.14
CA ASN A 81 13.02 -2.12 -1.23
C ASN A 81 14.32 -2.93 -1.26
N TRP A 82 15.01 -3.00 -0.12
CA TRP A 82 16.27 -3.70 0.07
C TRP A 82 16.11 -4.94 0.94
N HIS A 83 16.98 -5.93 0.75
CA HIS A 83 16.94 -7.17 1.54
C HIS A 83 17.20 -6.95 3.03
N GLU A 84 17.93 -5.90 3.42
CA GLU A 84 18.14 -5.57 4.84
C GLU A 84 16.82 -5.20 5.52
N ALA A 85 15.88 -4.59 4.80
CA ALA A 85 14.55 -4.30 5.35
C ALA A 85 13.80 -5.57 5.74
N ALA A 86 13.91 -6.65 4.95
CA ALA A 86 13.34 -7.96 5.31
C ALA A 86 13.99 -8.53 6.56
N ILE A 87 15.33 -8.45 6.67
CA ILE A 87 16.05 -8.92 7.85
C ILE A 87 15.63 -8.13 9.10
N ILE A 88 15.52 -6.80 8.99
CA ILE A 88 15.09 -5.92 10.09
C ILE A 88 13.65 -6.22 10.50
N TYR A 89 12.75 -6.40 9.51
CA TYR A 89 11.34 -6.72 9.73
C TYR A 89 11.18 -8.02 10.53
N HIS A 90 11.84 -9.09 10.09
CA HIS A 90 11.79 -10.38 10.77
C HIS A 90 12.54 -10.38 12.10
N ALA A 91 13.63 -9.61 12.22
CA ALA A 91 14.37 -9.47 13.47
C ALA A 91 13.54 -8.76 14.54
N ALA A 92 12.91 -7.64 14.21
CA ALA A 92 12.03 -6.93 15.12
C ALA A 92 10.83 -7.80 15.54
N THR A 93 10.24 -8.53 14.59
CA THR A 93 9.17 -9.50 14.86
C THR A 93 9.64 -10.60 15.84
N ALA A 94 10.78 -11.23 15.59
CA ALA A 94 11.34 -12.28 16.45
C ALA A 94 11.73 -11.77 17.84
N ALA A 95 12.11 -10.49 17.97
CA ALA A 95 12.41 -9.84 19.23
C ALA A 95 11.16 -9.41 20.03
N GLY A 96 9.95 -9.64 19.50
CA GLY A 96 8.71 -9.18 20.11
C GLY A 96 8.55 -7.65 20.11
N MET A 97 9.12 -7.00 19.10
CA MET A 97 9.05 -5.56 18.88
C MET A 97 7.97 -5.22 17.86
N VAL A 98 7.53 -3.97 17.88
CA VAL A 98 6.52 -3.48 16.93
C VAL A 98 7.24 -2.81 15.77
N VAL A 99 6.98 -3.28 14.56
CA VAL A 99 7.58 -2.76 13.34
C VAL A 99 6.81 -1.53 12.85
N ASN A 100 7.54 -0.46 12.53
CA ASN A 100 6.99 0.74 11.91
C ASN A 100 7.79 1.08 10.64
N PRO A 101 7.37 0.58 9.46
CA PRO A 101 7.94 0.97 8.19
C PRO A 101 7.62 2.42 7.85
N ILE A 102 8.62 3.18 7.42
CA ILE A 102 8.50 4.60 7.06
C ILE A 102 8.95 4.80 5.62
N LEU A 103 8.21 5.63 4.88
CA LEU A 103 8.54 5.95 3.49
C LEU A 103 9.85 6.75 3.38
N PRO A 104 10.80 6.37 2.52
CA PRO A 104 12.04 7.12 2.30
C PRO A 104 11.83 8.54 1.74
N SER A 105 10.67 8.84 1.18
CA SER A 105 10.32 10.16 0.67
C SER A 105 9.99 11.20 1.74
N LEU A 106 9.65 10.78 2.97
CA LEU A 106 9.35 11.70 4.07
C LEU A 106 10.61 12.47 4.48
N ARG A 107 10.41 13.65 5.06
CA ARG A 107 11.49 14.55 5.44
C ARG A 107 11.41 14.90 6.93
N ASP A 108 12.25 15.84 7.35
CA ASP A 108 12.47 16.20 8.75
C ASP A 108 11.16 16.39 9.54
N HIS A 109 10.15 17.07 8.96
CA HIS A 109 8.90 17.39 9.64
C HIS A 109 8.04 16.15 9.94
N GLU A 110 7.72 15.37 8.91
CA GLU A 110 6.91 14.17 9.06
C GLU A 110 7.63 13.10 9.87
N LEU A 111 8.95 12.97 9.66
CA LEU A 111 9.76 12.01 10.38
C LEU A 111 9.82 12.34 11.89
N ALA A 112 10.04 13.60 12.24
CA ALA A 112 10.03 14.04 13.65
C ALA A 112 8.70 13.70 14.33
N PHE A 113 7.58 13.95 13.65
CA PHE A 113 6.25 13.59 14.14
C PHE A 113 6.13 12.08 14.39
N ILE A 114 6.42 11.24 13.39
CA ILE A 114 6.26 9.78 13.50
C ILE A 114 7.14 9.20 14.62
N LEU A 115 8.41 9.64 14.71
CA LEU A 115 9.33 9.16 15.73
C LEU A 115 8.87 9.50 17.15
N ALA A 116 8.31 10.69 17.34
CA ALA A 116 7.77 11.12 18.63
C ALA A 116 6.43 10.41 18.95
N ASP A 117 5.52 10.37 17.99
CA ASP A 117 4.15 9.86 18.13
C ASP A 117 4.13 8.36 18.46
N ALA A 118 4.97 7.56 17.78
CA ALA A 118 5.08 6.13 18.01
C ALA A 118 6.09 5.75 19.13
N ASP A 119 6.74 6.71 19.79
CA ASP A 119 7.84 6.47 20.75
C ASP A 119 8.89 5.49 20.21
N VAL A 120 9.39 5.78 18.99
CA VAL A 120 10.35 4.91 18.29
C VAL A 120 11.65 4.83 19.07
N ARG A 121 12.11 3.60 19.36
CA ARG A 121 13.32 3.36 20.15
C ARG A 121 14.55 3.02 19.31
N MET A 122 14.35 2.54 18.08
CA MET A 122 15.42 2.28 17.12
C MET A 122 14.92 2.54 15.71
N ILE A 123 15.77 3.15 14.88
CA ILE A 123 15.47 3.39 13.46
C ILE A 123 16.63 3.01 12.57
N PHE A 124 16.31 2.32 11.46
CA PHE A 124 17.25 1.96 10.41
C PHE A 124 17.01 2.86 9.18
N VAL A 125 18.07 3.48 8.70
CA VAL A 125 18.00 4.40 7.54
C VAL A 125 19.13 4.13 6.56
N PRO A 126 19.01 4.45 5.27
CA PRO A 126 20.13 4.37 4.34
C PRO A 126 21.17 5.46 4.67
N GLY A 127 22.37 5.34 4.13
CA GLY A 127 23.35 6.44 4.18
C GLY A 127 22.94 7.57 3.23
N ASP A 128 23.08 7.34 1.94
CA ASP A 128 22.64 8.26 0.88
C ASP A 128 21.79 7.50 -0.14
N VAL A 129 20.65 8.06 -0.50
CA VAL A 129 19.78 7.54 -1.57
C VAL A 129 19.23 8.72 -2.35
N GLY A 130 19.47 8.73 -3.66
CA GLY A 130 18.98 9.79 -4.54
C GLY A 130 19.55 11.17 -4.22
N GLY A 131 20.77 11.24 -3.66
CA GLY A 131 21.43 12.48 -3.27
C GLY A 131 20.94 13.07 -1.94
N HIS A 132 20.17 12.29 -1.15
CA HIS A 132 19.72 12.72 0.17
C HIS A 132 20.47 11.97 1.28
N ASP A 133 21.15 12.73 2.15
CA ASP A 133 21.89 12.22 3.31
C ASP A 133 20.93 11.98 4.49
N TYR A 134 20.51 10.71 4.67
CA TYR A 134 19.62 10.30 5.75
C TYR A 134 20.31 10.28 7.11
N ALA A 135 21.60 10.01 7.17
CA ALA A 135 22.36 10.05 8.42
C ALA A 135 22.38 11.46 9.02
N ALA A 136 22.61 12.49 8.17
CA ALA A 136 22.53 13.89 8.59
C ALA A 136 21.09 14.33 8.91
N MET A 137 20.10 13.85 8.17
CA MET A 137 18.70 14.11 8.47
C MET A 137 18.32 13.59 9.86
N LEU A 138 18.67 12.32 10.17
CA LEU A 138 18.40 11.74 11.49
C LEU A 138 19.14 12.46 12.61
N GLN A 139 20.35 12.92 12.39
CA GLN A 139 21.09 13.70 13.40
C GLN A 139 20.34 14.99 13.77
N ARG A 140 19.76 15.71 12.78
CA ARG A 140 18.95 16.91 13.02
C ARG A 140 17.64 16.59 13.73
N VAL A 141 16.90 15.60 13.20
CA VAL A 141 15.58 15.24 13.70
C VAL A 141 15.65 14.72 15.14
N THR A 142 16.59 13.81 15.43
CA THR A 142 16.71 13.20 16.77
C THR A 142 17.21 14.15 17.83
N ALA A 143 17.96 15.20 17.47
CA ALA A 143 18.43 16.22 18.42
C ALA A 143 17.27 16.99 19.10
N ALA A 144 16.11 17.07 18.47
CA ALA A 144 14.93 17.75 19.00
C ALA A 144 13.96 16.82 19.76
N LEU A 145 14.18 15.50 19.75
CA LEU A 145 13.29 14.55 20.38
C LEU A 145 13.60 14.37 21.88
N PRO A 146 12.59 14.26 22.75
CA PRO A 146 12.79 14.02 24.18
C PRO A 146 13.41 12.65 24.45
N HIS A 147 13.11 11.65 23.63
CA HIS A 147 13.65 10.30 23.69
C HIS A 147 14.20 9.91 22.32
N PRO A 148 15.44 10.30 21.98
CA PRO A 148 16.00 9.99 20.66
C PRO A 148 16.19 8.47 20.49
N PRO A 149 15.79 7.91 19.32
CA PRO A 149 16.01 6.51 19.04
C PRO A 149 17.47 6.20 18.76
N VAL A 150 17.86 4.93 18.92
CA VAL A 150 19.12 4.43 18.38
C VAL A 150 19.05 4.48 16.84
N VAL A 151 19.96 5.21 16.21
CA VAL A 151 20.03 5.34 14.75
C VAL A 151 21.04 4.34 14.18
N VAL A 152 20.61 3.53 13.22
CA VAL A 152 21.44 2.55 12.52
C VAL A 152 21.46 2.88 11.03
N VAL A 153 22.65 3.06 10.46
CA VAL A 153 22.83 3.38 9.03
C VAL A 153 23.12 2.11 8.24
N VAL A 154 22.33 1.88 7.22
CA VAL A 154 22.38 0.74 6.29
C VAL A 154 23.02 1.19 4.98
N ARG A 155 23.92 0.41 4.41
CA ARG A 155 24.62 0.71 3.14
C ARG A 155 25.19 2.14 3.11
N GLY A 156 25.81 2.58 4.23
CA GLY A 156 26.35 3.93 4.30
C GLY A 156 27.27 4.16 5.50
N LYS A 157 27.78 5.37 5.63
CA LYS A 157 28.68 5.77 6.72
C LYS A 157 27.90 6.45 7.85
N PRO A 158 27.90 5.88 9.08
CA PRO A 158 27.24 6.52 10.21
C PRO A 158 27.99 7.77 10.65
N LEU A 159 27.25 8.74 11.17
CA LEU A 159 27.80 9.90 11.89
C LEU A 159 28.06 9.59 13.36
N THR A 160 28.72 10.52 14.06
CA THR A 160 29.00 10.37 15.50
C THR A 160 27.70 10.11 16.27
N GLY A 161 27.67 9.04 17.08
CA GLY A 161 26.51 8.63 17.87
C GLY A 161 25.54 7.69 17.12
N GLN A 162 25.76 7.45 15.83
CA GLN A 162 25.02 6.48 15.04
C GLN A 162 25.80 5.15 14.89
N LEU A 163 25.12 4.06 14.58
CA LEU A 163 25.71 2.74 14.39
C LEU A 163 25.72 2.35 12.90
N ALA A 164 26.73 1.60 12.46
CA ALA A 164 26.68 0.93 11.19
C ALA A 164 25.91 -0.39 11.30
N PHE A 165 25.04 -0.71 10.34
CA PHE A 165 24.30 -1.96 10.29
C PHE A 165 25.21 -3.19 10.38
N ASP A 166 26.30 -3.20 9.60
CA ASP A 166 27.25 -4.32 9.55
C ASP A 166 28.10 -4.45 10.84
N SER A 167 28.07 -3.47 11.73
CA SER A 167 28.77 -3.52 13.02
C SER A 167 27.91 -4.11 14.14
N LEU A 168 26.64 -4.38 13.88
CA LEU A 168 25.77 -4.96 14.90
C LEU A 168 26.16 -6.43 15.15
N PRO A 169 26.31 -6.85 16.42
CA PRO A 169 26.63 -8.24 16.72
C PRO A 169 25.51 -9.17 16.28
N THR A 170 25.88 -10.36 15.79
CA THR A 170 24.93 -11.37 15.27
C THR A 170 24.81 -12.56 16.24
N GLN A 171 24.62 -12.31 17.52
CA GLN A 171 24.41 -13.38 18.50
C GLN A 171 22.91 -13.59 18.74
N PRO A 172 22.39 -14.80 18.51
CA PRO A 172 20.99 -15.09 18.83
C PRO A 172 20.73 -14.89 20.32
N ALA A 173 19.65 -14.16 20.65
CA ALA A 173 19.13 -14.10 22.01
C ALA A 173 17.90 -15.00 22.14
N SER A 174 17.57 -15.37 23.37
CA SER A 174 16.31 -16.04 23.64
C SER A 174 15.15 -15.10 23.28
N ALA A 175 14.34 -15.50 22.31
CA ALA A 175 13.16 -14.75 21.93
C ALA A 175 12.11 -14.80 23.04
N PRO A 176 11.38 -13.70 23.31
CA PRO A 176 10.23 -13.73 24.20
C PRO A 176 9.12 -14.61 23.60
N ALA A 177 8.23 -15.13 24.46
CA ALA A 177 6.99 -15.72 23.98
C ALA A 177 6.14 -14.61 23.34
N LEU A 178 5.70 -14.83 22.08
CA LEU A 178 4.94 -13.86 21.33
C LEU A 178 3.44 -14.18 21.40
N ASP A 179 2.63 -13.13 21.58
CA ASP A 179 1.18 -13.23 21.47
C ASP A 179 0.78 -12.90 20.00
N PRO A 180 0.18 -13.86 19.25
CA PRO A 180 -0.22 -13.63 17.85
C PRO A 180 -1.27 -12.54 17.69
N ASP A 181 -1.91 -12.20 18.78
CA ASP A 181 -2.94 -11.17 18.83
C ASP A 181 -2.41 -9.81 19.28
N ALA A 182 -1.19 -9.70 19.79
CA ALA A 182 -0.61 -8.42 20.15
C ALA A 182 -0.33 -7.54 18.92
N VAL A 183 -0.27 -6.23 19.16
CA VAL A 183 0.15 -5.27 18.12
C VAL A 183 1.58 -5.61 17.69
N ARG A 184 1.77 -5.81 16.39
CA ARG A 184 3.06 -6.14 15.78
C ARG A 184 3.53 -5.07 14.79
N MET A 185 2.61 -4.34 14.18
CA MET A 185 2.94 -3.36 13.14
C MET A 185 2.14 -2.08 13.32
N ILE A 186 2.80 -0.96 13.08
CA ILE A 186 2.19 0.37 12.95
C ILE A 186 2.45 0.86 11.53
N LEU A 187 1.38 1.22 10.81
CA LEU A 187 1.48 1.86 9.50
C LEU A 187 0.83 3.23 9.56
N TYR A 188 1.59 4.28 9.23
CA TYR A 188 1.04 5.63 9.18
C TYR A 188 0.32 5.89 7.87
N THR A 189 -0.90 6.44 7.98
CA THR A 189 -1.69 6.91 6.84
C THR A 189 -1.83 8.43 6.91
N SER A 190 -1.94 9.08 5.73
CA SER A 190 -2.30 10.49 5.66
C SER A 190 -3.76 10.65 6.08
N GLY A 191 -4.00 10.99 7.35
CA GLY A 191 -5.35 11.19 7.88
C GLY A 191 -6.15 12.23 7.09
N THR A 192 -7.48 12.11 7.15
CA THR A 192 -8.40 13.09 6.56
C THR A 192 -8.35 14.45 7.30
N THR A 193 -7.82 14.45 8.51
CA THR A 193 -7.70 15.63 9.40
C THR A 193 -6.36 16.36 9.27
N GLY A 194 -5.48 15.95 8.34
CA GLY A 194 -4.15 16.56 8.13
C GLY A 194 -3.04 15.99 9.01
N ARG A 195 -3.36 15.33 10.14
CA ARG A 195 -2.40 14.61 11.00
C ARG A 195 -2.28 13.14 10.55
N PRO A 196 -1.07 12.60 10.35
CA PRO A 196 -0.91 11.17 10.12
C PRO A 196 -1.45 10.34 11.29
N LYS A 197 -2.12 9.22 10.98
CA LYS A 197 -2.66 8.29 11.97
C LYS A 197 -1.93 6.96 11.90
N GLY A 198 -1.51 6.44 13.07
CA GLY A 198 -0.87 5.12 13.18
C GLY A 198 -1.90 4.00 13.22
N VAL A 199 -1.99 3.21 12.16
CA VAL A 199 -2.87 2.04 12.04
C VAL A 199 -2.19 0.83 12.68
N LEU A 200 -2.88 0.14 13.60
CA LEU A 200 -2.33 -0.98 14.35
C LEU A 200 -2.77 -2.32 13.75
N HIS A 201 -1.80 -3.21 13.51
CA HIS A 201 -2.05 -4.59 13.08
C HIS A 201 -1.38 -5.61 14.01
N SER A 202 -2.04 -6.79 14.20
CA SER A 202 -1.47 -7.96 14.88
C SER A 202 -0.85 -8.94 13.89
N HIS A 203 -0.21 -10.00 14.39
CA HIS A 203 0.17 -11.14 13.56
C HIS A 203 -1.07 -11.73 12.89
N ASN A 204 -2.13 -11.95 13.66
CA ASN A 204 -3.36 -12.59 13.18
C ASN A 204 -4.12 -11.76 12.15
N SER A 205 -4.19 -10.42 12.27
CA SER A 205 -4.84 -9.60 11.24
C SER A 205 -4.11 -9.70 9.90
N ILE A 206 -2.78 -9.67 9.91
CA ILE A 206 -1.97 -9.86 8.69
C ILE A 206 -2.02 -11.31 8.21
N HIS A 207 -1.97 -12.29 9.11
CA HIS A 207 -2.07 -13.71 8.74
C HIS A 207 -3.39 -14.01 8.00
N ALA A 208 -4.53 -13.49 8.49
CA ALA A 208 -5.81 -13.63 7.81
C ALA A 208 -5.79 -13.02 6.40
N LEU A 209 -5.18 -11.84 6.25
CA LEU A 209 -4.95 -11.21 4.95
C LEU A 209 -4.15 -12.12 4.01
N ILE A 210 -3.03 -12.67 4.46
CA ILE A 210 -2.17 -13.52 3.63
C ILE A 210 -2.87 -14.83 3.25
N ARG A 211 -3.64 -15.43 4.15
CA ARG A 211 -4.46 -16.61 3.84
C ARG A 211 -5.51 -16.32 2.77
N GLN A 212 -6.15 -15.16 2.82
CA GLN A 212 -7.07 -14.70 1.76
C GLN A 212 -6.35 -14.60 0.42
N ILE A 213 -5.20 -13.93 0.38
CA ILE A 213 -4.36 -13.77 -0.82
C ILE A 213 -4.00 -15.14 -1.41
N GLY A 214 -3.49 -16.06 -0.59
CA GLY A 214 -3.12 -17.40 -1.02
C GLY A 214 -4.28 -18.21 -1.61
N ARG A 215 -5.51 -17.99 -1.14
CA ARG A 215 -6.70 -18.71 -1.64
C ARG A 215 -7.21 -18.19 -3.00
N HIS A 216 -7.00 -16.90 -3.30
CA HIS A 216 -7.72 -16.23 -4.39
C HIS A 216 -6.86 -15.83 -5.58
N TRP A 217 -5.54 -15.64 -5.41
CA TRP A 217 -4.69 -15.11 -6.47
C TRP A 217 -3.77 -16.14 -7.12
N LEU A 218 -4.22 -17.38 -7.22
CA LEU A 218 -3.53 -18.44 -7.96
C LEU A 218 -2.06 -18.63 -7.51
N ILE A 219 -1.80 -18.45 -6.22
CA ILE A 219 -0.46 -18.56 -5.63
C ILE A 219 -0.20 -20.03 -5.28
N ASP A 220 0.90 -20.55 -5.84
CA ASP A 220 1.44 -21.85 -5.50
C ASP A 220 2.79 -21.65 -4.80
N PRO A 221 3.26 -22.61 -3.97
CA PRO A 221 4.64 -22.62 -3.50
C PRO A 221 5.62 -22.50 -4.67
N GLY A 222 6.58 -21.56 -4.57
CA GLY A 222 7.50 -21.24 -5.66
C GLY A 222 7.00 -20.13 -6.62
N SER A 223 5.79 -19.60 -6.43
CA SER A 223 5.38 -18.37 -7.13
C SER A 223 6.31 -17.21 -6.77
N ALA A 224 6.69 -16.39 -7.75
CA ALA A 224 7.55 -15.23 -7.55
C ALA A 224 6.79 -13.93 -7.76
N PHE A 225 6.93 -12.99 -6.82
CA PHE A 225 6.34 -11.66 -6.87
C PHE A 225 7.39 -10.62 -7.22
N LEU A 226 7.20 -9.86 -8.30
CA LEU A 226 7.91 -8.60 -8.46
C LEU A 226 7.29 -7.57 -7.50
N VAL A 227 8.13 -6.94 -6.67
CA VAL A 227 7.72 -5.97 -5.64
C VAL A 227 8.33 -4.60 -5.92
N PRO A 228 7.71 -3.78 -6.79
CA PRO A 228 8.14 -2.40 -7.03
C PRO A 228 7.48 -1.42 -6.05
N SER A 229 6.33 -1.79 -5.47
CA SER A 229 5.62 -0.94 -4.51
C SER A 229 6.43 -0.76 -3.23
N PRO A 230 6.41 0.46 -2.62
CA PRO A 230 7.18 0.72 -1.41
C PRO A 230 6.83 -0.25 -0.28
N ILE A 231 7.84 -0.87 0.32
CA ILE A 231 7.69 -1.79 1.46
C ILE A 231 7.22 -1.12 2.76
N ALA A 232 7.15 0.19 2.78
CA ALA A 232 6.54 0.96 3.86
C ALA A 232 5.02 1.09 3.75
N HIS A 233 4.41 0.67 2.63
CA HIS A 233 2.98 0.49 2.48
C HIS A 233 2.59 -0.98 2.65
N ILE A 234 1.38 -1.24 3.14
CA ILE A 234 0.88 -2.61 3.30
C ILE A 234 0.90 -3.38 1.97
N GLY A 235 0.57 -2.72 0.85
CA GLY A 235 0.61 -3.30 -0.50
C GLY A 235 2.01 -3.61 -1.04
N GLY A 236 3.08 -3.23 -0.34
CA GLY A 236 4.46 -3.63 -0.64
C GLY A 236 4.98 -4.63 0.41
N SER A 237 4.80 -4.30 1.70
CA SER A 237 5.36 -5.08 2.81
C SER A 237 4.89 -6.54 2.83
N ILE A 238 3.59 -6.79 2.58
CA ILE A 238 3.05 -8.15 2.63
C ILE A 238 3.64 -9.08 1.58
N TYR A 239 3.90 -8.58 0.37
CA TYR A 239 4.52 -9.39 -0.70
C TYR A 239 6.03 -9.53 -0.52
N ALA A 240 6.68 -8.53 0.10
CA ALA A 240 8.11 -8.58 0.39
C ALA A 240 8.45 -9.48 1.59
N PHE A 241 7.61 -9.51 2.64
CA PHE A 241 7.99 -10.09 3.93
C PHE A 241 7.09 -11.24 4.38
N GLU A 242 5.78 -11.17 4.14
CA GLU A 242 4.81 -12.13 4.66
C GLU A 242 4.59 -13.32 3.72
N CYS A 243 4.27 -13.03 2.44
CA CYS A 243 3.99 -14.06 1.45
C CYS A 243 5.15 -15.06 1.28
N PRO A 244 6.44 -14.64 1.26
CA PRO A 244 7.55 -15.57 1.15
C PRO A 244 7.60 -16.61 2.27
N VAL A 245 7.27 -16.21 3.49
CA VAL A 245 7.30 -17.09 4.66
C VAL A 245 6.03 -17.92 4.77
N LEU A 246 4.86 -17.29 4.61
CA LEU A 246 3.56 -17.93 4.90
C LEU A 246 2.98 -18.72 3.72
N LEU A 247 3.33 -18.35 2.48
CA LEU A 247 2.81 -18.99 1.26
C LEU A 247 3.89 -19.72 0.44
N GLY A 248 5.16 -19.61 0.85
CA GLY A 248 6.26 -20.26 0.13
C GLY A 248 6.63 -19.58 -1.19
N THR A 249 6.36 -18.27 -1.33
CA THR A 249 6.71 -17.49 -2.52
C THR A 249 8.14 -16.95 -2.47
N THR A 250 8.59 -16.33 -3.56
CA THR A 250 9.82 -15.55 -3.61
C THR A 250 9.47 -14.09 -3.87
N ALA A 251 10.03 -13.16 -3.09
CA ALA A 251 9.93 -11.72 -3.35
C ALA A 251 11.13 -11.25 -4.18
N VAL A 252 10.89 -10.72 -5.37
CA VAL A 252 11.90 -10.05 -6.21
C VAL A 252 11.76 -8.56 -5.97
N LEU A 253 12.70 -7.97 -5.25
CA LEU A 253 12.64 -6.58 -4.85
C LEU A 253 13.13 -5.67 -5.99
N MET A 254 12.44 -4.54 -6.13
CA MET A 254 12.84 -3.47 -7.02
C MET A 254 12.91 -2.18 -6.19
N ASP A 255 14.11 -1.65 -5.98
CA ASP A 255 14.36 -0.50 -5.10
C ASP A 255 13.95 0.83 -5.71
N ARG A 256 13.97 0.90 -7.04
CA ARG A 256 13.63 2.08 -7.83
C ARG A 256 12.78 1.67 -9.03
N TRP A 257 11.63 2.30 -9.16
CA TRP A 257 10.73 2.02 -10.28
C TRP A 257 11.36 2.41 -11.63
N ASP A 258 11.42 1.45 -12.52
CA ASP A 258 11.76 1.57 -13.93
C ASP A 258 11.00 0.49 -14.70
N SER A 259 10.13 0.88 -15.63
CA SER A 259 9.24 -0.06 -16.31
C SER A 259 9.98 -1.04 -17.24
N ASP A 260 11.06 -0.61 -17.88
CA ASP A 260 11.86 -1.49 -18.75
C ASP A 260 12.68 -2.47 -17.90
N GLY A 261 13.26 -2.00 -16.79
CA GLY A 261 13.91 -2.84 -15.79
C GLY A 261 12.93 -3.82 -15.13
N ALA A 262 11.68 -3.43 -14.89
CA ALA A 262 10.65 -4.30 -14.33
C ALA A 262 10.29 -5.44 -15.31
N VAL A 263 10.15 -5.17 -16.61
CA VAL A 263 9.95 -6.19 -17.64
C VAL A 263 11.15 -7.14 -17.72
N ALA A 264 12.37 -6.62 -17.61
CA ALA A 264 13.57 -7.44 -17.57
C ALA A 264 13.60 -8.37 -16.34
N LEU A 265 13.27 -7.86 -15.15
CA LEU A 265 13.17 -8.66 -13.91
C LEU A 265 12.04 -9.69 -13.97
N LEU A 266 10.84 -9.31 -14.45
CA LEU A 266 9.72 -10.25 -14.64
C LEU A 266 10.13 -11.45 -15.49
N THR A 267 10.93 -11.21 -16.53
CA THR A 267 11.42 -12.24 -17.43
C THR A 267 12.58 -13.06 -16.83
N ALA A 268 13.59 -12.38 -16.27
CA ALA A 268 14.80 -13.04 -15.78
C ALA A 268 14.57 -13.88 -14.52
N GLU A 269 13.69 -13.41 -13.63
CA GLU A 269 13.36 -14.08 -12.37
C GLU A 269 12.06 -14.90 -12.47
N HIS A 270 11.52 -15.09 -13.67
CA HIS A 270 10.30 -15.86 -13.93
C HIS A 270 9.14 -15.45 -13.00
N CYS A 271 8.97 -14.14 -12.79
CA CYS A 271 7.97 -13.65 -11.88
C CYS A 271 6.56 -13.98 -12.37
N THR A 272 5.78 -14.58 -11.49
CA THR A 272 4.41 -15.03 -11.79
C THR A 272 3.35 -14.02 -11.37
N HIS A 273 3.69 -13.12 -10.45
CA HIS A 273 2.77 -12.17 -9.85
C HIS A 273 3.39 -10.77 -9.78
N MET A 274 2.56 -9.78 -9.92
CA MET A 274 2.89 -8.39 -9.64
C MET A 274 1.67 -7.66 -9.08
N THR A 275 1.90 -6.71 -8.19
CA THR A 275 0.86 -5.83 -7.66
C THR A 275 1.28 -4.38 -7.85
N GLY A 276 0.31 -3.51 -8.11
CA GLY A 276 0.62 -2.10 -8.24
C GLY A 276 -0.61 -1.24 -8.53
N ALA A 277 -0.43 0.08 -8.42
CA ALA A 277 -1.44 1.03 -8.83
C ALA A 277 -1.53 1.12 -10.37
N THR A 278 -2.58 1.77 -10.87
CA THR A 278 -2.84 1.97 -12.30
C THR A 278 -1.63 2.39 -13.12
N PRO A 279 -0.78 3.35 -12.69
CA PRO A 279 0.40 3.74 -13.45
C PRO A 279 1.42 2.61 -13.65
N PHE A 280 1.52 1.67 -12.71
CA PHE A 280 2.40 0.51 -12.87
C PHE A 280 1.90 -0.41 -13.99
N LEU A 281 0.60 -0.68 -14.05
CA LEU A 281 0.02 -1.52 -15.11
C LEU A 281 0.20 -0.89 -16.49
N GLN A 282 -0.08 0.42 -16.62
CA GLN A 282 0.13 1.17 -17.86
C GLN A 282 1.59 1.12 -18.32
N ALA A 283 2.52 1.38 -17.40
CA ALA A 283 3.94 1.41 -17.72
C ALA A 283 4.50 0.02 -18.08
N ILE A 284 4.08 -1.05 -17.38
CA ILE A 284 4.47 -2.43 -17.72
C ILE A 284 3.91 -2.84 -19.08
N LEU A 285 2.66 -2.53 -19.38
CA LEU A 285 2.04 -2.83 -20.67
C LEU A 285 2.84 -2.17 -21.81
N ALA A 286 3.12 -0.87 -21.69
CA ALA A 286 3.89 -0.14 -22.69
C ALA A 286 5.33 -0.67 -22.83
N ALA A 287 6.01 -0.98 -21.70
CA ALA A 287 7.36 -1.51 -21.73
C ALA A 287 7.41 -2.93 -22.35
N ALA A 288 6.46 -3.79 -22.01
CA ALA A 288 6.35 -5.13 -22.60
C ALA A 288 6.11 -5.07 -24.12
N GLN A 289 5.29 -4.11 -24.58
CA GLN A 289 5.09 -3.86 -26.03
C GLN A 289 6.39 -3.42 -26.71
N ARG A 290 7.14 -2.48 -26.11
CA ARG A 290 8.47 -2.06 -26.64
C ARG A 290 9.46 -3.21 -26.70
N ALA A 291 9.48 -4.05 -25.67
CA ALA A 291 10.34 -5.22 -25.59
C ALA A 291 9.86 -6.42 -26.43
N ASN A 292 8.70 -6.29 -27.09
CA ASN A 292 8.06 -7.36 -27.87
C ASN A 292 7.93 -8.67 -27.09
N THR A 293 7.57 -8.57 -25.79
CA THR A 293 7.31 -9.72 -24.91
C THR A 293 5.87 -9.70 -24.41
N ARG A 294 5.26 -10.86 -24.30
CA ARG A 294 3.92 -11.03 -23.72
C ARG A 294 3.96 -11.52 -22.28
N LEU A 295 5.14 -11.48 -21.65
CA LEU A 295 5.40 -11.93 -20.28
C LEU A 295 4.78 -13.32 -19.98
N PRO A 296 5.29 -14.40 -20.59
CA PRO A 296 4.65 -15.73 -20.56
C PRO A 296 4.56 -16.33 -19.16
N ASP A 297 5.43 -15.91 -18.22
CA ASP A 297 5.41 -16.40 -16.83
C ASP A 297 4.43 -15.64 -15.94
N LEU A 298 4.05 -14.41 -16.31
CA LEU A 298 3.11 -13.61 -15.51
C LEU A 298 1.73 -14.24 -15.51
N ARG A 299 1.24 -14.62 -14.34
CA ARG A 299 -0.06 -15.28 -14.11
C ARG A 299 -1.13 -14.32 -13.60
N VAL A 300 -0.74 -13.38 -12.73
CA VAL A 300 -1.67 -12.44 -12.11
C VAL A 300 -1.04 -11.06 -11.97
N PHE A 301 -1.74 -10.03 -12.42
CA PHE A 301 -1.48 -8.65 -12.06
C PHE A 301 -2.65 -8.10 -11.25
N ILE A 302 -2.37 -7.68 -10.01
CA ILE A 302 -3.38 -7.17 -9.09
C ILE A 302 -3.28 -5.65 -9.07
N CYS A 303 -4.29 -4.98 -9.59
CA CYS A 303 -4.34 -3.52 -9.69
C CYS A 303 -5.21 -2.93 -8.58
N GLY A 304 -4.68 -1.98 -7.81
CA GLY A 304 -5.41 -1.35 -6.71
C GLY A 304 -4.77 -0.06 -6.22
N GLY A 305 -5.43 0.58 -5.24
CA GLY A 305 -4.92 1.80 -4.61
C GLY A 305 -5.21 3.10 -5.35
N ALA A 306 -5.68 3.05 -6.59
CA ALA A 306 -6.10 4.19 -7.41
C ALA A 306 -7.27 3.79 -8.33
N SER A 307 -7.92 4.78 -8.97
CA SER A 307 -8.90 4.51 -10.02
C SER A 307 -8.27 3.71 -11.17
N VAL A 308 -8.99 2.71 -11.63
CA VAL A 308 -8.53 1.82 -12.71
C VAL A 308 -9.54 1.84 -13.84
N SER A 309 -9.13 2.28 -15.03
CA SER A 309 -9.99 2.24 -16.21
C SER A 309 -10.33 0.80 -16.61
N PRO A 310 -11.61 0.46 -16.83
CA PRO A 310 -12.01 -0.82 -17.38
C PRO A 310 -11.29 -1.18 -18.69
N GLN A 311 -11.09 -0.19 -19.55
CA GLN A 311 -10.39 -0.36 -20.81
C GLN A 311 -8.94 -0.80 -20.63
N LEU A 312 -8.22 -0.23 -19.64
CA LEU A 312 -6.86 -0.62 -19.35
C LEU A 312 -6.77 -2.09 -18.92
N ILE A 313 -7.69 -2.54 -18.04
CA ILE A 313 -7.76 -3.94 -17.61
C ILE A 313 -7.96 -4.88 -18.82
N ARG A 314 -8.92 -4.55 -19.71
CA ARG A 314 -9.19 -5.34 -20.91
C ARG A 314 -7.98 -5.35 -21.86
N THR A 315 -7.40 -4.18 -22.14
CA THR A 315 -6.24 -4.06 -23.04
C THR A 315 -5.04 -4.87 -22.51
N ALA A 316 -4.75 -4.78 -21.22
CA ALA A 316 -3.66 -5.55 -20.61
C ALA A 316 -3.95 -7.06 -20.63
N ALA A 317 -5.19 -7.48 -20.34
CA ALA A 317 -5.60 -8.87 -20.35
C ALA A 317 -5.58 -9.50 -21.77
N ASP A 318 -5.80 -8.69 -22.80
CA ASP A 318 -5.70 -9.14 -24.20
C ASP A 318 -4.24 -9.20 -24.69
N TYR A 319 -3.39 -8.34 -24.13
CA TYR A 319 -1.99 -8.29 -24.54
C TYR A 319 -1.14 -9.37 -23.88
N PHE A 320 -1.18 -9.53 -22.56
CA PHE A 320 -0.36 -10.52 -21.88
C PHE A 320 -0.80 -11.95 -22.22
N GLU A 321 0.14 -12.89 -22.27
CA GLU A 321 -0.12 -14.23 -22.82
C GLU A 321 -1.18 -15.00 -22.04
N ARG A 322 -1.07 -14.98 -20.69
CA ARG A 322 -1.97 -15.73 -19.79
C ARG A 322 -2.32 -15.00 -18.49
N ALA A 323 -1.86 -13.76 -18.35
CA ALA A 323 -2.05 -13.04 -17.11
C ALA A 323 -3.52 -12.70 -16.86
N VAL A 324 -4.00 -13.03 -15.67
CA VAL A 324 -5.24 -12.48 -15.14
C VAL A 324 -4.96 -11.07 -14.62
N ILE A 325 -5.65 -10.09 -15.20
CA ILE A 325 -5.57 -8.70 -14.74
C ILE A 325 -6.82 -8.43 -13.92
N THR A 326 -6.65 -8.16 -12.64
CA THR A 326 -7.76 -8.01 -11.70
C THR A 326 -7.62 -6.79 -10.83
N ARG A 327 -8.71 -6.35 -10.21
CA ARG A 327 -8.73 -5.24 -9.27
C ARG A 327 -8.78 -5.73 -7.84
N VAL A 328 -8.35 -4.86 -6.92
CA VAL A 328 -8.51 -5.01 -5.48
C VAL A 328 -8.90 -3.67 -4.88
N TYR A 329 -9.84 -3.68 -3.97
CA TYR A 329 -10.16 -2.54 -3.12
C TYR A 329 -9.82 -2.84 -1.67
N GLY A 330 -9.30 -1.83 -0.98
CA GLY A 330 -8.97 -1.88 0.44
C GLY A 330 -8.18 -0.66 0.87
N SER A 331 -7.93 -0.57 2.15
CA SER A 331 -7.13 0.47 2.77
C SER A 331 -6.07 -0.14 3.69
N THR A 332 -5.26 0.68 4.34
CA THR A 332 -4.36 0.20 5.39
C THR A 332 -5.15 -0.36 6.57
N GLU A 333 -6.31 0.21 6.86
CA GLU A 333 -7.20 -0.18 7.96
C GLU A 333 -7.91 -1.51 7.73
N VAL A 334 -8.39 -1.75 6.49
CA VAL A 334 -9.01 -3.02 6.08
C VAL A 334 -8.41 -3.45 4.74
N PRO A 335 -7.21 -4.05 4.77
CA PRO A 335 -6.51 -4.40 3.53
C PRO A 335 -7.23 -5.54 2.80
N VAL A 336 -7.24 -5.45 1.47
CA VAL A 336 -7.92 -6.40 0.58
C VAL A 336 -9.36 -6.66 1.05
N THR A 337 -10.13 -5.59 1.15
CA THR A 337 -11.55 -5.63 1.53
C THR A 337 -12.36 -6.42 0.51
N THR A 338 -12.06 -6.19 -0.78
CA THR A 338 -12.63 -6.97 -1.88
C THR A 338 -11.56 -7.66 -2.71
N ILE A 339 -11.96 -8.70 -3.42
CA ILE A 339 -11.12 -9.51 -4.28
C ILE A 339 -11.72 -9.46 -5.67
N GLY A 340 -10.91 -9.08 -6.66
CA GLY A 340 -11.31 -9.16 -8.06
C GLY A 340 -11.56 -10.60 -8.48
N ALA A 341 -12.41 -10.79 -9.47
CA ALA A 341 -12.77 -12.09 -10.00
C ALA A 341 -11.73 -12.55 -11.04
N PRO A 342 -10.82 -13.49 -10.71
CA PRO A 342 -9.84 -13.97 -11.66
C PRO A 342 -10.45 -14.85 -12.77
N ASP A 343 -11.65 -15.34 -12.55
CA ASP A 343 -12.41 -16.25 -13.40
C ASP A 343 -13.46 -15.55 -14.29
N ASP A 344 -13.67 -14.23 -14.12
CA ASP A 344 -14.62 -13.42 -14.87
C ASP A 344 -13.97 -12.11 -15.34
N ARG A 345 -13.58 -12.05 -16.61
CA ARG A 345 -12.86 -10.92 -17.22
C ARG A 345 -13.67 -9.62 -17.23
N ASP A 346 -14.98 -9.71 -17.43
CA ASP A 346 -15.84 -8.53 -17.46
C ASP A 346 -15.99 -7.95 -16.06
N ARG A 347 -16.25 -8.80 -15.06
CA ARG A 347 -16.31 -8.35 -13.66
C ARG A 347 -14.96 -7.84 -13.14
N ALA A 348 -13.86 -8.45 -13.56
CA ALA A 348 -12.51 -7.97 -13.24
C ALA A 348 -12.25 -6.56 -13.80
N ALA A 349 -12.81 -6.23 -14.96
CA ALA A 349 -12.68 -4.92 -15.58
C ALA A 349 -13.66 -3.88 -15.01
N ASP A 350 -14.92 -4.26 -14.77
CA ASP A 350 -16.01 -3.30 -14.49
C ASP A 350 -16.31 -3.12 -13.00
N THR A 351 -15.75 -3.95 -12.12
CA THR A 351 -16.00 -3.89 -10.68
C THR A 351 -14.70 -3.87 -9.87
N ASP A 352 -14.79 -3.43 -8.62
CA ASP A 352 -13.69 -3.51 -7.66
C ASP A 352 -13.71 -4.84 -6.88
N GLY A 353 -14.39 -5.85 -7.41
CA GLY A 353 -14.44 -7.20 -6.89
C GLY A 353 -15.60 -7.47 -5.92
N ARG A 354 -15.55 -8.63 -5.29
CA ARG A 354 -16.53 -9.08 -4.27
C ARG A 354 -15.87 -9.14 -2.90
N PRO A 355 -16.65 -9.06 -1.80
CA PRO A 355 -16.10 -9.26 -0.45
C PRO A 355 -15.28 -10.54 -0.37
N GLY A 356 -14.10 -10.43 0.27
CA GLY A 356 -13.25 -11.57 0.55
C GLY A 356 -13.60 -12.20 1.89
N ILE A 357 -12.69 -12.06 2.88
CA ILE A 357 -12.94 -12.49 4.27
C ILE A 357 -13.59 -11.38 5.12
N ALA A 358 -13.72 -10.17 4.58
CA ALA A 358 -14.43 -9.07 5.23
C ALA A 358 -15.93 -9.18 4.99
N ASP A 359 -16.72 -8.85 6.00
CA ASP A 359 -18.13 -8.49 5.85
C ASP A 359 -18.16 -7.04 5.34
N VAL A 360 -18.84 -6.79 4.23
CA VAL A 360 -18.95 -5.46 3.61
C VAL A 360 -20.41 -5.06 3.51
N THR A 361 -20.74 -3.85 3.90
CA THR A 361 -22.06 -3.27 3.77
C THR A 361 -21.98 -1.85 3.19
N ILE A 362 -23.10 -1.35 2.68
CA ILE A 362 -23.22 0.03 2.20
C ILE A 362 -24.35 0.70 2.99
N VAL A 363 -24.03 1.78 3.69
CA VAL A 363 -24.99 2.55 4.49
C VAL A 363 -24.93 4.00 4.03
N ASP A 364 -26.06 4.52 3.57
CA ASP A 364 -26.16 5.89 3.00
C ASP A 364 -25.13 6.16 1.89
N GLY A 365 -24.83 5.13 1.07
CA GLY A 365 -23.84 5.17 0.01
C GLY A 365 -22.40 4.95 0.48
N GLU A 366 -22.09 5.01 1.79
CA GLU A 366 -20.77 4.75 2.35
C GLU A 366 -20.49 3.24 2.47
N ILE A 367 -19.35 2.81 1.94
CA ILE A 367 -18.83 1.46 2.11
C ILE A 367 -18.32 1.30 3.54
N ARG A 368 -18.77 0.26 4.23
CA ARG A 368 -18.28 -0.12 5.55
C ARG A 368 -17.79 -1.56 5.53
N ALA A 369 -16.73 -1.84 6.29
CA ALA A 369 -16.12 -3.15 6.28
C ALA A 369 -15.72 -3.61 7.68
N ARG A 370 -15.91 -4.91 7.97
CA ARG A 370 -15.48 -5.57 9.20
C ARG A 370 -14.93 -6.95 8.88
N GLY A 371 -13.78 -7.32 9.43
CA GLY A 371 -13.22 -8.63 9.14
C GLY A 371 -11.97 -8.96 9.95
N PRO A 372 -11.51 -10.21 9.89
CA PRO A 372 -10.36 -10.68 10.66
C PRO A 372 -9.02 -10.05 10.25
N GLN A 373 -8.94 -9.45 9.05
CA GLN A 373 -7.76 -8.74 8.56
C GLN A 373 -7.73 -7.26 8.92
N MET A 374 -8.80 -6.72 9.53
CA MET A 374 -8.89 -5.30 9.84
C MET A 374 -7.92 -4.87 10.92
N LEU A 375 -7.71 -3.56 11.01
CA LEU A 375 -6.91 -2.94 12.07
C LEU A 375 -7.45 -3.30 13.46
N LEU A 376 -6.55 -3.27 14.46
CA LEU A 376 -6.92 -3.38 15.87
C LEU A 376 -7.45 -2.05 16.47
N GLY A 377 -7.34 -0.98 15.72
CA GLY A 377 -7.61 0.40 16.07
C GLY A 377 -6.45 1.29 15.66
N TYR A 378 -6.57 2.58 15.92
CA TYR A 378 -5.48 3.51 15.74
C TYR A 378 -4.60 3.58 16.99
N LEU A 379 -3.38 4.10 16.83
CA LEU A 379 -2.42 4.27 17.93
C LEU A 379 -3.02 5.11 19.08
N HIS A 380 -3.76 6.14 18.73
CA HIS A 380 -4.50 7.00 19.65
C HIS A 380 -5.98 6.65 19.68
N PRO A 381 -6.54 6.32 20.86
CA PRO A 381 -7.95 5.90 21.00
C PRO A 381 -8.98 6.93 20.50
N GLU A 382 -8.65 8.21 20.59
CA GLU A 382 -9.49 9.29 20.10
C GLU A 382 -9.72 9.23 18.59
N ASP A 383 -8.78 8.67 17.84
CA ASP A 383 -8.92 8.48 16.40
C ASP A 383 -9.90 7.37 16.00
N ASP A 384 -10.29 6.50 16.96
CA ASP A 384 -11.27 5.45 16.75
C ASP A 384 -12.72 5.94 16.85
N THR A 385 -12.96 7.07 17.51
CA THR A 385 -14.32 7.52 17.91
C THR A 385 -15.28 7.60 16.74
N ASP A 386 -14.84 8.15 15.60
CA ASP A 386 -15.65 8.27 14.39
C ASP A 386 -15.27 7.24 13.30
N ALA A 387 -14.29 6.37 13.59
CA ALA A 387 -13.77 5.42 12.62
C ALA A 387 -14.62 4.14 12.52
N PHE A 388 -15.38 3.83 13.56
CA PHE A 388 -16.22 2.63 13.62
C PHE A 388 -17.68 3.01 13.90
N ASP A 389 -18.60 2.23 13.36
CA ASP A 389 -20.01 2.32 13.74
C ASP A 389 -20.33 1.44 14.99
N ALA A 390 -21.60 1.47 15.40
CA ALA A 390 -22.07 0.75 16.60
C ALA A 390 -21.92 -0.79 16.48
N ASP A 391 -21.90 -1.32 15.26
CA ASP A 391 -21.77 -2.74 14.95
C ASP A 391 -20.29 -3.14 14.69
N GLY A 392 -19.33 -2.22 14.90
CA GLY A 392 -17.91 -2.45 14.74
C GLY A 392 -17.42 -2.47 13.30
N TYR A 393 -18.21 -1.99 12.34
CA TYR A 393 -17.74 -1.80 10.97
C TYR A 393 -16.87 -0.54 10.87
N PHE A 394 -15.73 -0.67 10.21
CA PHE A 394 -14.89 0.46 9.86
C PHE A 394 -15.56 1.30 8.77
N ARG A 395 -15.67 2.60 9.02
CA ARG A 395 -16.21 3.60 8.09
C ARG A 395 -15.10 4.02 7.14
N THR A 396 -15.17 3.56 5.90
CA THR A 396 -14.06 3.75 4.93
C THR A 396 -13.97 5.18 4.42
N GLY A 397 -15.06 5.94 4.48
CA GLY A 397 -15.22 7.24 3.83
C GLY A 397 -15.27 7.14 2.31
N ASP A 398 -15.27 5.94 1.75
CA ASP A 398 -15.43 5.68 0.32
C ASP A 398 -16.90 5.40 0.01
N LEU A 399 -17.37 5.86 -1.14
CA LEU A 399 -18.72 5.65 -1.64
C LEU A 399 -18.76 4.54 -2.68
N GLY A 400 -19.86 3.81 -2.73
CA GLY A 400 -20.00 2.74 -3.70
C GLY A 400 -21.42 2.19 -3.81
N HIS A 401 -21.59 1.24 -4.71
CA HIS A 401 -22.83 0.49 -4.88
C HIS A 401 -22.54 -0.96 -5.26
N TRP A 402 -23.56 -1.80 -5.12
CA TRP A 402 -23.52 -3.19 -5.52
C TRP A 402 -23.96 -3.37 -6.96
N VAL A 403 -23.24 -4.22 -7.71
CA VAL A 403 -23.64 -4.77 -8.99
C VAL A 403 -23.95 -6.25 -8.79
N ASP A 404 -25.09 -6.70 -9.36
CA ASP A 404 -25.61 -8.08 -9.21
C ASP A 404 -25.71 -8.53 -7.74
N GLY A 405 -25.83 -7.60 -6.80
CA GLY A 405 -25.99 -7.85 -5.38
C GLY A 405 -24.75 -8.29 -4.61
N HIS A 406 -23.60 -8.48 -5.29
CA HIS A 406 -22.39 -9.00 -4.62
C HIS A 406 -21.04 -8.49 -5.18
N TYR A 407 -21.03 -7.77 -6.29
CA TYR A 407 -19.83 -7.07 -6.76
C TYR A 407 -19.86 -5.61 -6.36
N LEU A 408 -18.76 -5.13 -5.78
CA LEU A 408 -18.63 -3.73 -5.35
C LEU A 408 -18.09 -2.88 -6.51
N VAL A 409 -18.67 -1.69 -6.66
CA VAL A 409 -18.10 -0.60 -7.47
C VAL A 409 -17.89 0.60 -6.56
N VAL A 410 -16.63 1.01 -6.40
CA VAL A 410 -16.24 2.21 -5.66
C VAL A 410 -16.45 3.42 -6.57
N THR A 411 -17.33 4.32 -6.17
CA THR A 411 -17.69 5.51 -6.96
C THR A 411 -16.91 6.76 -6.59
N GLY A 412 -16.24 6.77 -5.43
CA GLY A 412 -15.42 7.92 -5.03
C GLY A 412 -15.25 8.00 -3.52
N ARG A 413 -14.78 9.17 -3.06
CA ARG A 413 -14.67 9.48 -1.62
C ARG A 413 -15.69 10.53 -1.22
N ALA A 414 -16.34 10.34 -0.09
CA ALA A 414 -17.33 11.26 0.43
C ALA A 414 -16.78 12.69 0.55
N LYS A 415 -15.53 12.84 0.99
CA LYS A 415 -14.86 14.15 1.14
C LYS A 415 -14.39 14.79 -0.18
N ASP A 416 -14.36 14.06 -1.28
CA ASP A 416 -13.92 14.55 -2.58
C ASP A 416 -15.10 14.89 -3.49
N ILE A 417 -16.34 14.61 -3.06
CA ILE A 417 -17.57 14.97 -3.79
C ILE A 417 -17.59 16.48 -4.03
N VAL A 418 -17.83 16.88 -5.28
CA VAL A 418 -18.02 18.28 -5.65
C VAL A 418 -19.50 18.63 -5.47
N ILE A 419 -19.79 19.61 -4.62
CA ILE A 419 -21.17 20.03 -4.33
C ILE A 419 -21.49 21.26 -5.17
N ARG A 420 -22.23 21.05 -6.26
CA ARG A 420 -22.57 22.11 -7.21
C ARG A 420 -24.08 22.32 -7.28
N ASN A 421 -24.56 23.49 -6.94
CA ASN A 421 -26.01 23.82 -6.90
C ASN A 421 -26.84 22.81 -6.08
N GLY A 422 -26.24 22.19 -5.04
CA GLY A 422 -26.89 21.14 -4.25
C GLY A 422 -26.81 19.73 -4.84
N GLU A 423 -26.28 19.58 -6.07
CA GLU A 423 -26.03 18.29 -6.69
C GLU A 423 -24.65 17.74 -6.30
N ASN A 424 -24.58 16.46 -5.99
CA ASN A 424 -23.36 15.74 -5.66
C ASN A 424 -22.72 15.15 -6.92
N ILE A 425 -21.54 15.63 -7.27
CA ILE A 425 -20.77 15.12 -8.41
C ILE A 425 -19.63 14.27 -7.89
N SER A 426 -19.60 13.00 -8.25
CA SER A 426 -18.45 12.14 -7.99
C SER A 426 -17.32 12.42 -8.99
N PRO A 427 -16.16 12.95 -8.54
CA PRO A 427 -15.03 13.15 -9.43
C PRO A 427 -14.58 11.87 -10.13
N LYS A 428 -14.55 10.73 -9.41
CA LYS A 428 -14.12 9.45 -9.95
C LYS A 428 -14.97 8.98 -11.13
N GLU A 429 -16.29 9.14 -11.06
CA GLU A 429 -17.20 8.75 -12.15
C GLU A 429 -16.86 9.48 -13.45
N VAL A 430 -16.58 10.78 -13.36
CA VAL A 430 -16.23 11.60 -14.51
C VAL A 430 -14.79 11.34 -14.98
N GLU A 431 -13.86 11.17 -14.04
CA GLU A 431 -12.46 10.79 -14.34
C GLU A 431 -12.38 9.46 -15.10
N ASP A 432 -13.12 8.45 -14.65
CA ASP A 432 -13.11 7.12 -15.28
C ASP A 432 -13.59 7.17 -16.74
N VAL A 433 -14.55 8.02 -17.05
CA VAL A 433 -15.03 8.23 -18.42
C VAL A 433 -14.00 9.01 -19.23
N LEU A 434 -13.48 10.12 -18.70
CA LEU A 434 -12.54 10.99 -19.39
C LEU A 434 -11.17 10.35 -19.63
N LEU A 435 -10.76 9.37 -18.84
CA LEU A 435 -9.56 8.55 -19.10
C LEU A 435 -9.67 7.74 -20.42
N GLY A 436 -10.87 7.60 -20.98
CA GLY A 436 -11.08 7.05 -22.33
C GLY A 436 -10.84 8.05 -23.47
N HIS A 437 -10.62 9.32 -23.18
CA HIS A 437 -10.33 10.34 -24.20
C HIS A 437 -8.91 10.19 -24.74
N PRO A 438 -8.69 10.21 -26.08
CA PRO A 438 -7.40 9.89 -26.70
C PRO A 438 -6.26 10.85 -26.36
N ASP A 439 -6.59 12.07 -25.92
CA ASP A 439 -5.61 13.11 -25.60
C ASP A 439 -5.44 13.34 -24.06
N ILE A 440 -5.98 12.44 -23.23
CA ILE A 440 -5.84 12.50 -21.77
C ILE A 440 -4.97 11.33 -21.30
N GLY A 441 -3.77 11.63 -20.82
CA GLY A 441 -2.89 10.66 -20.17
C GLY A 441 -3.24 10.44 -18.70
N GLU A 442 -3.49 11.56 -17.97
CA GLU A 442 -3.92 11.53 -16.57
C GLU A 442 -4.94 12.64 -16.33
N ILE A 443 -5.83 12.40 -15.35
CA ILE A 443 -6.85 13.38 -14.97
C ILE A 443 -7.13 13.35 -13.46
N ALA A 444 -7.42 14.52 -12.91
CA ALA A 444 -8.01 14.66 -11.60
C ALA A 444 -9.11 15.75 -11.64
N ILE A 445 -10.28 15.42 -11.14
CA ILE A 445 -11.36 16.39 -10.96
C ILE A 445 -11.43 16.81 -9.50
N VAL A 446 -11.50 18.10 -9.27
CA VAL A 446 -11.62 18.69 -7.93
C VAL A 446 -12.69 19.78 -7.91
N GLY A 447 -13.34 19.92 -6.76
CA GLY A 447 -14.20 21.08 -6.50
C GLY A 447 -13.34 22.31 -6.20
N VAL A 448 -13.60 23.39 -6.89
CA VAL A 448 -13.03 24.72 -6.63
C VAL A 448 -14.17 25.64 -6.19
N PRO A 449 -13.98 26.48 -5.15
CA PRO A 449 -15.03 27.40 -4.70
C PRO A 449 -15.58 28.26 -5.83
N ASP A 450 -16.91 28.41 -5.90
CA ASP A 450 -17.60 29.27 -6.87
C ASP A 450 -18.73 29.99 -6.18
N PRO A 451 -18.77 31.34 -6.27
CA PRO A 451 -19.77 32.17 -5.57
C PRO A 451 -21.21 31.91 -5.99
N ARG A 452 -21.44 31.34 -7.19
CA ARG A 452 -22.79 31.13 -7.74
C ARG A 452 -23.29 29.72 -7.50
N THR A 453 -22.40 28.74 -7.52
CA THR A 453 -22.77 27.32 -7.52
C THR A 453 -22.34 26.58 -6.25
N GLY A 454 -21.63 27.27 -5.35
CA GLY A 454 -20.95 26.68 -4.20
C GLY A 454 -19.58 26.17 -4.60
N GLU A 455 -19.54 25.15 -5.43
CA GLU A 455 -18.32 24.68 -6.09
C GLU A 455 -18.53 24.55 -7.61
N ARG A 456 -17.44 24.65 -8.37
CA ARG A 456 -17.36 24.25 -9.79
C ARG A 456 -16.42 23.05 -9.93
N ALA A 457 -16.72 22.17 -10.86
CA ALA A 457 -15.87 21.04 -11.18
C ALA A 457 -14.73 21.51 -12.11
N CYS A 458 -13.49 21.38 -11.64
CA CYS A 458 -12.29 21.67 -12.42
C CYS A 458 -11.59 20.36 -12.77
N ALA A 459 -11.36 20.10 -14.07
CA ALA A 459 -10.56 19.01 -14.57
C ALA A 459 -9.10 19.45 -14.74
N VAL A 460 -8.19 18.83 -14.00
CA VAL A 460 -6.74 19.01 -14.19
C VAL A 460 -6.23 17.80 -14.95
N ILE A 461 -5.69 18.03 -16.13
CA ILE A 461 -5.28 16.97 -17.06
C ILE A 461 -3.78 17.01 -17.34
N VAL A 462 -3.21 15.83 -17.62
CA VAL A 462 -1.88 15.67 -18.22
C VAL A 462 -2.05 15.07 -19.58
N THR A 463 -1.38 15.63 -20.59
CA THR A 463 -1.47 15.21 -21.98
C THR A 463 -0.12 15.15 -22.63
N ASP A 464 0.10 14.13 -23.50
CA ASP A 464 1.28 14.03 -24.37
C ASP A 464 1.08 14.78 -25.71
N ARG A 465 -0.09 15.41 -25.91
CA ARG A 465 -0.48 16.10 -27.16
C ARG A 465 -0.91 17.56 -26.87
N PRO A 466 0.01 18.48 -26.61
CA PRO A 466 -0.32 19.87 -26.41
C PRO A 466 -1.06 20.49 -27.62
N PRO A 467 -2.05 21.40 -27.37
CA PRO A 467 -2.37 22.04 -26.09
C PRO A 467 -3.25 21.20 -25.15
N GLY A 468 -3.69 20.01 -25.53
CA GLY A 468 -4.67 19.20 -24.82
C GLY A 468 -6.12 19.64 -25.08
N PRO A 469 -7.11 18.83 -24.62
CA PRO A 469 -8.52 19.12 -24.80
C PRO A 469 -8.96 20.32 -23.95
N ASP A 470 -9.84 21.14 -24.50
CA ASP A 470 -10.49 22.24 -23.79
C ASP A 470 -11.83 21.80 -23.15
N VAL A 471 -12.53 22.75 -22.51
CA VAL A 471 -13.84 22.50 -21.87
C VAL A 471 -14.89 22.02 -22.89
N GLY A 472 -14.81 22.50 -24.14
CA GLY A 472 -15.73 22.10 -25.22
C GLY A 472 -15.51 20.65 -25.62
N ASP A 473 -14.24 20.27 -25.83
CA ASP A 473 -13.85 18.91 -26.19
C ASP A 473 -14.29 17.90 -25.12
N LEU A 474 -14.07 18.22 -23.83
CA LEU A 474 -14.49 17.34 -22.74
C LEU A 474 -16.01 17.22 -22.66
N ARG A 475 -16.76 18.29 -22.91
CA ARG A 475 -18.22 18.26 -22.94
C ARG A 475 -18.76 17.40 -24.07
N ASP A 476 -18.20 17.54 -25.26
CA ASP A 476 -18.61 16.76 -26.43
C ASP A 476 -18.34 15.27 -26.21
N PHE A 477 -17.19 14.93 -25.63
CA PHE A 477 -16.85 13.55 -25.26
C PHE A 477 -17.80 12.99 -24.19
N LEU A 478 -18.07 13.74 -23.12
CA LEU A 478 -18.98 13.32 -22.06
C LEU A 478 -20.43 13.21 -22.54
N GLN A 479 -20.85 14.06 -23.45
CA GLN A 479 -22.16 13.97 -24.10
C GLN A 479 -22.27 12.72 -24.96
N ALA A 480 -21.24 12.40 -25.74
CA ALA A 480 -21.21 11.21 -26.58
C ALA A 480 -21.21 9.91 -25.76
N THR A 481 -20.66 9.94 -24.55
CA THR A 481 -20.63 8.81 -23.62
C THR A 481 -21.84 8.76 -22.68
N GLY A 482 -22.79 9.71 -22.79
CA GLY A 482 -24.05 9.69 -22.05
C GLY A 482 -23.96 10.19 -20.60
N VAL A 483 -22.89 10.88 -20.21
CA VAL A 483 -22.74 11.44 -18.87
C VAL A 483 -23.67 12.65 -18.70
N ALA A 484 -24.40 12.68 -17.58
CA ALA A 484 -25.36 13.73 -17.28
C ALA A 484 -24.68 15.13 -17.24
N LYS A 485 -25.33 16.13 -17.87
CA LYS A 485 -24.76 17.45 -18.07
C LYS A 485 -24.31 18.17 -16.79
N PHE A 486 -24.98 17.95 -15.67
CA PHE A 486 -24.62 18.59 -14.39
C PHE A 486 -23.27 18.10 -13.83
N LYS A 487 -22.76 16.94 -14.31
CA LYS A 487 -21.47 16.37 -13.91
C LYS A 487 -20.30 16.89 -14.74
N TRP A 488 -20.55 17.61 -15.83
CA TRP A 488 -19.47 18.04 -16.72
C TRP A 488 -18.59 19.11 -16.10
N PRO A 489 -17.26 19.01 -16.26
CA PRO A 489 -16.34 20.05 -15.81
C PRO A 489 -16.62 21.41 -16.44
N GLU A 490 -16.44 22.45 -15.67
CA GLU A 490 -16.63 23.85 -16.10
C GLU A 490 -15.30 24.54 -16.36
N GLN A 491 -14.22 23.96 -15.87
CA GLN A 491 -12.86 24.46 -16.02
C GLN A 491 -11.93 23.30 -16.38
N VAL A 492 -10.98 23.57 -17.26
CA VAL A 492 -9.90 22.64 -17.62
C VAL A 492 -8.57 23.35 -17.42
N VAL A 493 -7.62 22.66 -16.79
CA VAL A 493 -6.26 23.14 -16.62
C VAL A 493 -5.31 22.02 -17.03
N VAL A 494 -4.33 22.35 -17.86
CA VAL A 494 -3.31 21.38 -18.30
C VAL A 494 -2.06 21.58 -17.46
N TRP A 495 -1.58 20.49 -16.84
CA TRP A 495 -0.33 20.45 -16.09
C TRP A 495 0.63 19.44 -16.67
N ASP A 496 1.94 19.62 -16.42
CA ASP A 496 2.97 18.66 -16.82
C ASP A 496 2.89 17.35 -16.05
N ALA A 497 2.44 17.39 -14.79
CA ALA A 497 2.23 16.22 -13.94
C ALA A 497 1.22 16.50 -12.82
N LEU A 498 0.46 15.48 -12.42
CA LEU A 498 -0.36 15.54 -11.21
C LEU A 498 0.49 15.25 -9.95
N PRO A 499 0.24 15.96 -8.83
CA PRO A 499 0.90 15.66 -7.56
C PRO A 499 0.43 14.28 -7.05
N LYS A 500 1.38 13.39 -6.79
CA LYS A 500 1.12 12.02 -6.33
C LYS A 500 1.93 11.72 -5.07
N ASN A 501 1.46 10.75 -4.30
CA ASN A 501 2.27 10.12 -3.27
C ASN A 501 3.13 8.98 -3.87
N ASP A 502 4.00 8.38 -3.05
CA ASP A 502 4.93 7.32 -3.49
C ASP A 502 4.22 6.03 -3.95
N ALA A 503 2.97 5.83 -3.56
CA ALA A 503 2.13 4.73 -4.06
C ALA A 503 1.45 5.08 -5.40
N GLY A 504 1.73 6.25 -6.00
CA GLY A 504 1.14 6.70 -7.26
C GLY A 504 -0.26 7.30 -7.13
N LYS A 505 -0.77 7.50 -5.90
CA LYS A 505 -2.10 8.08 -5.66
C LYS A 505 -2.07 9.58 -5.80
N VAL A 506 -3.01 10.14 -6.59
CA VAL A 506 -3.17 11.58 -6.79
C VAL A 506 -3.59 12.29 -5.50
N LEU A 507 -2.91 13.38 -5.19
CA LEU A 507 -3.11 14.21 -3.99
C LEU A 507 -4.06 15.38 -4.31
N LYS A 508 -5.37 15.12 -4.40
CA LYS A 508 -6.41 16.11 -4.77
C LYS A 508 -6.39 17.35 -3.90
N HIS A 509 -6.06 17.25 -2.61
CA HIS A 509 -5.95 18.40 -1.73
C HIS A 509 -4.85 19.39 -2.17
N ARG A 510 -3.71 18.90 -2.69
CA ARG A 510 -2.63 19.74 -3.25
C ARG A 510 -3.06 20.38 -4.58
N ILE A 511 -3.82 19.65 -5.39
CA ILE A 511 -4.39 20.20 -6.62
C ILE A 511 -5.33 21.36 -6.28
N ARG A 512 -6.25 21.12 -5.35
CA ARG A 512 -7.24 22.15 -4.92
C ARG A 512 -6.55 23.39 -4.36
N ALA A 513 -5.56 23.24 -3.46
CA ALA A 513 -4.80 24.35 -2.92
C ALA A 513 -4.14 25.19 -4.02
N ARG A 514 -3.42 24.53 -4.96
CA ARG A 514 -2.74 25.23 -6.05
C ARG A 514 -3.69 25.95 -7.02
N LEU A 515 -4.91 25.46 -7.22
CA LEU A 515 -5.91 26.12 -8.06
C LEU A 515 -6.51 27.33 -7.38
N VAL A 516 -6.76 27.27 -6.07
CA VAL A 516 -7.27 28.42 -5.29
C VAL A 516 -6.22 29.53 -5.23
N ASP A 517 -4.95 29.20 -4.95
CA ASP A 517 -3.85 30.17 -4.92
C ASP A 517 -3.60 30.85 -6.29
N ALA A 518 -3.99 30.20 -7.40
CA ALA A 518 -3.83 30.76 -8.74
C ALA A 518 -5.02 31.65 -9.19
N ASP A 519 -6.17 31.54 -8.52
CA ASP A 519 -7.37 32.35 -8.76
C ASP A 519 -7.39 33.62 -7.89
N GLU A 520 -6.50 33.75 -6.85
CA GLU A 520 -6.23 34.97 -6.05
C GLU A 520 -5.13 35.82 -6.71
#